data_99d24e4263725e9b2f6f9abf99674ee8
#
_entry.id   99d24e4263725e9b2f6f9abf99674ee8
#
_cell.length_a   1.000
_cell.length_b   1.000
_cell.length_c   1.000
_cell.angle_alpha   90.00
_cell.angle_beta   90.00
_cell.angle_gamma   90.00
#
_symmetry.space_group_name_H-M   'P 1'
#
loop_
_entity.id
_entity.type
_entity.pdbx_description
1 polymer ?
#
loop_
_entity_poly.entity_id
_entity_poly.type
_entity_poly.pdbx_seq_one_letter_code
_entity_poly.pdbx_strand_id
1 'polypeptide(L)'
;MEVTASYLGGSKFDVAARGHRVICDQPLDNGGSDEGMSPPEFLLASLATCAAYYAAQYLQTRKLPAADFKVRVSAQKALQPARLASFQIEVVAPGLDERHQAGILRAAKACLIHNTLLQGSTIEIAVNSVASAQV
;
A
#
# COMPACT_ATOMS: atom_id res chain seq x y z
N MET A 1 -8.11 0.29 -14.62
CA MET A 1 -7.65 0.72 -13.29
C MET A 1 -6.59 1.79 -13.45
N GLU A 2 -6.79 2.95 -12.81
CA GLU A 2 -5.93 4.11 -13.07
C GLU A 2 -5.87 5.05 -11.88
N VAL A 3 -4.71 5.59 -11.62
CA VAL A 3 -4.48 6.60 -10.58
C VAL A 3 -3.71 7.75 -11.22
N THR A 4 -4.05 8.99 -10.88
CA THR A 4 -3.38 10.18 -11.38
C THR A 4 -2.77 10.95 -10.21
N ALA A 5 -1.52 11.38 -10.36
CA ALA A 5 -0.85 12.25 -9.41
C ALA A 5 -0.64 13.61 -10.05
N SER A 6 -1.21 14.66 -9.48
CA SER A 6 -1.12 16.03 -9.99
C SER A 6 -0.26 16.88 -9.07
N TYR A 7 0.65 17.64 -9.67
CA TYR A 7 1.62 18.43 -8.91
C TYR A 7 0.97 19.62 -8.21
N LEU A 8 1.28 19.79 -6.93
CA LEU A 8 0.77 20.88 -6.10
C LEU A 8 1.86 21.86 -5.65
N GLY A 9 3.09 21.67 -6.12
CA GLY A 9 4.21 22.51 -5.70
C GLY A 9 5.09 21.79 -4.67
N GLY A 10 6.34 22.17 -4.56
CA GLY A 10 7.28 21.53 -3.64
C GLY A 10 7.40 20.04 -3.94
N SER A 11 7.13 19.23 -2.94
CA SER A 11 7.12 17.77 -3.07
C SER A 11 5.70 17.18 -2.94
N LYS A 12 4.68 18.03 -3.04
CA LYS A 12 3.29 17.59 -2.84
C LYS A 12 2.59 17.21 -4.12
N PHE A 13 1.78 16.18 -4.01
CA PHE A 13 0.94 15.73 -5.12
C PHE A 13 -0.46 15.39 -4.61
N ASP A 14 -1.45 15.72 -5.42
CA ASP A 14 -2.83 15.28 -5.23
C ASP A 14 -2.98 13.97 -5.98
N VAL A 15 -3.28 12.91 -5.27
CA VAL A 15 -3.41 11.56 -5.84
C VAL A 15 -4.87 11.19 -5.90
N ALA A 16 -5.37 10.88 -7.08
CA ALA A 16 -6.78 10.67 -7.30
C ALA A 16 -7.10 9.37 -8.04
N ALA A 17 -8.16 8.71 -7.62
CA ALA A 17 -8.71 7.53 -8.28
C ALA A 17 -10.22 7.49 -8.06
N ARG A 18 -11.01 7.43 -9.13
CA ARG A 18 -12.49 7.33 -9.08
C ARG A 18 -13.15 8.38 -8.17
N GLY A 19 -12.62 9.60 -8.14
CA GLY A 19 -13.17 10.66 -7.29
C GLY A 19 -12.65 10.68 -5.86
N HIS A 20 -11.84 9.72 -5.46
CA HIS A 20 -11.18 9.72 -4.16
C HIS A 20 -9.83 10.41 -4.27
N ARG A 21 -9.47 11.19 -3.27
CA ARG A 21 -8.26 12.00 -3.31
C ARG A 21 -7.49 11.88 -2.01
N VAL A 22 -6.17 11.92 -2.12
CA VAL A 22 -5.28 11.92 -0.96
C VAL A 22 -4.02 12.69 -1.30
N ILE A 23 -3.40 13.32 -0.32
CA ILE A 23 -2.17 14.08 -0.52
C ILE A 23 -0.96 13.16 -0.29
N CYS A 24 0.00 13.25 -1.21
CA CYS A 24 1.31 12.64 -1.07
C CYS A 24 2.32 13.76 -0.83
N ASP A 25 3.22 13.58 0.11
CA ASP A 25 4.27 14.55 0.39
C ASP A 25 5.50 13.81 0.94
N GLN A 26 6.60 14.52 1.08
CA GLN A 26 7.80 14.01 1.75
C GLN A 26 7.81 14.49 3.20
N PRO A 27 8.47 13.75 4.10
CA PRO A 27 8.65 14.23 5.47
C PRO A 27 9.61 15.43 5.50
N LEU A 28 9.61 16.14 6.62
CA LEU A 28 10.42 17.35 6.75
C LEU A 28 11.90 17.10 6.53
N ASP A 29 12.42 15.98 7.01
CA ASP A 29 13.84 15.64 6.86
C ASP A 29 14.21 15.21 5.44
N ASN A 30 13.25 15.08 4.56
CA ASN A 30 13.49 14.80 3.14
C ASN A 30 12.98 15.93 2.24
N GLY A 31 12.92 17.15 2.77
CA GLY A 31 12.59 18.33 1.99
C GLY A 31 11.12 18.61 1.75
N GLY A 32 10.24 17.89 2.41
CA GLY A 32 8.80 18.10 2.29
C GLY A 32 8.21 18.92 3.41
N SER A 33 6.90 19.05 3.40
CA SER A 33 6.12 19.73 4.44
C SER A 33 5.35 18.75 5.32
N ASP A 34 5.53 17.46 5.10
CA ASP A 34 4.88 16.38 5.87
C ASP A 34 3.36 16.50 5.89
N GLU A 35 2.76 16.82 4.76
CA GLU A 35 1.31 16.95 4.64
C GLU A 35 0.61 15.69 4.19
N GLY A 36 1.35 14.62 3.97
CA GLY A 36 0.80 13.33 3.56
C GLY A 36 1.83 12.24 3.64
N MET A 37 1.40 11.01 3.36
CA MET A 37 2.32 9.89 3.29
C MET A 37 3.22 10.01 2.06
N SER A 38 4.43 9.48 2.17
CA SER A 38 5.39 9.44 1.07
C SER A 38 5.10 8.27 0.12
N PRO A 39 5.67 8.26 -1.09
CA PRO A 39 5.47 7.14 -2.02
C PRO A 39 5.79 5.76 -1.45
N PRO A 40 6.91 5.54 -0.73
CA PRO A 40 7.14 4.24 -0.11
C PRO A 40 6.04 3.85 0.86
N GLU A 41 5.52 4.80 1.63
CA GLU A 41 4.45 4.52 2.57
C GLU A 41 3.15 4.15 1.86
N PHE A 42 2.88 4.72 0.68
CA PHE A 42 1.73 4.32 -0.14
C PHE A 42 1.86 2.86 -0.59
N LEU A 43 3.06 2.43 -0.94
CA LEU A 43 3.29 1.05 -1.35
C LEU A 43 3.02 0.10 -0.17
N LEU A 44 3.54 0.43 1.02
CA LEU A 44 3.30 -0.36 2.22
C LEU A 44 1.82 -0.34 2.60
N ALA A 45 1.16 0.81 2.46
CA ALA A 45 -0.27 0.94 2.75
C ALA A 45 -1.11 0.04 1.83
N SER A 46 -0.77 -0.03 0.55
CA SER A 46 -1.50 -0.89 -0.39
C SER A 46 -1.32 -2.37 -0.03
N LEU A 47 -0.12 -2.78 0.34
CA LEU A 47 0.15 -4.15 0.77
C LEU A 47 -0.59 -4.47 2.07
N ALA A 48 -0.58 -3.55 3.03
CA ALA A 48 -1.26 -3.73 4.31
C ALA A 48 -2.78 -3.85 4.14
N THR A 49 -3.39 -2.94 3.38
CA THR A 49 -4.83 -2.93 3.20
C THR A 49 -5.32 -4.12 2.38
N CYS A 50 -4.53 -4.58 1.41
CA CYS A 50 -4.87 -5.76 0.64
C CYS A 50 -4.82 -7.02 1.52
N ALA A 51 -3.77 -7.19 2.31
CA ALA A 51 -3.67 -8.31 3.24
C ALA A 51 -4.80 -8.25 4.29
N ALA A 52 -5.09 -7.05 4.79
CA ALA A 52 -6.16 -6.83 5.76
C ALA A 52 -7.52 -7.19 5.20
N TYR A 53 -7.77 -6.90 3.92
CA TYR A 53 -9.03 -7.25 3.28
C TYR A 53 -9.28 -8.76 3.34
N TYR A 54 -8.30 -9.55 2.94
CA TYR A 54 -8.45 -11.01 2.95
C TYR A 54 -8.51 -11.59 4.36
N ALA A 55 -7.73 -11.04 5.28
CA ALA A 55 -7.79 -11.46 6.68
C ALA A 55 -9.15 -11.13 7.31
N ALA A 56 -9.69 -9.95 7.01
CA ALA A 56 -11.01 -9.54 7.49
C ALA A 56 -12.10 -10.46 6.94
N GLN A 57 -12.03 -10.84 5.66
CA GLN A 57 -12.98 -11.80 5.08
C GLN A 57 -12.93 -13.13 5.82
N TYR A 58 -11.74 -13.60 6.15
CA TYR A 58 -11.58 -14.84 6.92
C TYR A 58 -12.32 -14.76 8.26
N LEU A 59 -12.11 -13.65 8.98
CA LEU A 59 -12.74 -13.44 10.28
C LEU A 59 -14.26 -13.34 10.16
N GLN A 60 -14.75 -12.57 9.20
CA GLN A 60 -16.19 -12.35 9.01
C GLN A 60 -16.90 -13.64 8.63
N THR A 61 -16.36 -14.39 7.71
CA THR A 61 -16.98 -15.62 7.21
C THR A 61 -17.13 -16.65 8.32
N ARG A 62 -16.22 -16.66 9.28
CA ARG A 62 -16.22 -17.61 10.39
C ARG A 62 -16.77 -17.03 11.68
N LYS A 63 -17.28 -15.79 11.63
CA LYS A 63 -17.85 -15.09 12.78
C LYS A 63 -16.87 -15.04 13.95
N LEU A 64 -15.59 -14.78 13.64
CA LEU A 64 -14.55 -14.66 14.63
C LEU A 64 -14.38 -13.19 15.06
N PRO A 65 -13.83 -12.96 16.28
CA PRO A 65 -13.62 -11.59 16.75
C PRO A 65 -12.71 -10.81 15.84
N ALA A 66 -13.09 -9.57 15.55
CA ALA A 66 -12.27 -8.64 14.77
C ALA A 66 -11.94 -7.37 15.53
N ALA A 67 -12.24 -7.33 16.82
CA ALA A 67 -11.87 -6.20 17.67
C ALA A 67 -10.35 -6.10 17.74
N ASP A 68 -9.83 -4.89 17.60
CA ASP A 68 -8.39 -4.62 17.63
C ASP A 68 -7.60 -5.34 16.52
N PHE A 69 -8.30 -5.80 15.47
CA PHE A 69 -7.65 -6.37 14.31
C PHE A 69 -6.95 -5.28 13.52
N LYS A 70 -5.70 -5.53 13.17
CA LYS A 70 -4.94 -4.62 12.30
C LYS A 70 -3.82 -5.36 11.61
N VAL A 71 -3.27 -4.74 10.58
CA VAL A 71 -2.14 -5.29 9.84
C VAL A 71 -1.04 -4.23 9.80
N ARG A 72 0.17 -4.64 10.14
CA ARG A 72 1.35 -3.79 10.03
C ARG A 72 2.24 -4.32 8.93
N VAL A 73 2.76 -3.42 8.11
CA VAL A 73 3.71 -3.77 7.07
C VAL A 73 4.94 -2.90 7.22
N SER A 74 6.10 -3.51 7.16
CA SER A 74 7.38 -2.81 7.17
C SER A 74 8.25 -3.33 6.05
N ALA A 75 9.25 -2.54 5.66
CA ALA A 75 10.22 -2.93 4.66
C ALA A 75 11.56 -2.32 4.96
N GLN A 76 12.60 -2.93 4.45
CA GLN A 76 13.96 -2.40 4.54
C GLN A 76 14.38 -1.91 3.16
N LYS A 77 15.16 -0.85 3.14
CA LYS A 77 15.71 -0.32 1.90
C LYS A 77 16.95 -1.11 1.48
N ALA A 78 17.13 -1.22 0.17
CA ALA A 78 18.32 -1.80 -0.41
C ALA A 78 18.84 -0.85 -1.50
N LEU A 79 20.10 -1.02 -1.87
CA LEU A 79 20.74 -0.16 -2.85
C LEU A 79 21.14 -0.95 -4.09
N GLN A 80 21.49 -0.24 -5.16
CA GLN A 80 21.98 -0.79 -6.41
C GLN A 80 20.97 -1.69 -7.10
N PRO A 81 19.79 -1.20 -7.45
CA PRO A 81 19.32 0.17 -7.29
C PRO A 81 18.64 0.41 -5.96
N ALA A 82 18.47 1.68 -5.60
CA ALA A 82 17.69 2.05 -4.41
C ALA A 82 16.27 1.54 -4.56
N ARG A 83 15.81 0.79 -3.58
CA ARG A 83 14.49 0.17 -3.61
C ARG A 83 14.07 -0.29 -2.21
N LEU A 84 12.80 -0.59 -2.06
CA LEU A 84 12.33 -1.31 -0.87
C LEU A 84 12.55 -2.80 -1.12
N ALA A 85 13.02 -3.49 -0.09
CA ALA A 85 13.24 -4.93 -0.13
C ALA A 85 12.90 -5.52 1.24
N SER A 86 12.70 -6.83 1.31
CA SER A 86 12.43 -7.52 2.58
C SER A 86 11.19 -6.97 3.28
N PHE A 87 10.04 -7.20 2.68
CA PHE A 87 8.76 -6.80 3.28
C PHE A 87 8.35 -7.77 4.38
N GLN A 88 7.83 -7.24 5.48
CA GLN A 88 7.26 -8.03 6.55
C GLN A 88 5.82 -7.61 6.80
N ILE A 89 4.93 -8.58 6.88
CA ILE A 89 3.51 -8.35 7.14
C ILE A 89 3.17 -9.03 8.45
N GLU A 90 2.64 -8.26 9.40
CA GLU A 90 2.17 -8.80 10.66
C GLU A 90 0.68 -8.56 10.78
N VAL A 91 -0.09 -9.64 10.91
CA VAL A 91 -1.52 -9.55 11.16
C VAL A 91 -1.74 -9.68 12.66
N VAL A 92 -2.30 -8.65 13.27
CA VAL A 92 -2.61 -8.65 14.70
C VAL A 92 -4.10 -8.91 14.87
N ALA A 93 -4.44 -10.09 15.36
CA ALA A 93 -5.83 -10.53 15.54
C ALA A 93 -5.93 -11.21 16.91
N PRO A 94 -6.15 -10.44 17.97
CA PRO A 94 -6.16 -10.99 19.32
C PRO A 94 -7.26 -12.04 19.52
N GLY A 95 -6.96 -13.06 20.31
CA GLY A 95 -7.94 -14.06 20.69
C GLY A 95 -8.12 -15.22 19.73
N LEU A 96 -7.28 -15.33 18.71
CA LEU A 96 -7.35 -16.45 17.78
C LEU A 96 -6.46 -17.61 18.20
N ASP A 97 -6.95 -18.82 18.04
CA ASP A 97 -6.15 -20.03 18.25
C ASP A 97 -5.23 -20.29 17.05
N GLU A 98 -4.34 -21.28 17.20
CA GLU A 98 -3.35 -21.60 16.17
C GLU A 98 -3.97 -21.98 14.82
N ARG A 99 -5.08 -22.70 14.85
CA ARG A 99 -5.77 -23.13 13.64
C ARG A 99 -6.23 -21.94 12.82
N HIS A 100 -6.82 -20.94 13.48
CA HIS A 100 -7.31 -19.74 12.81
C HIS A 100 -6.16 -18.80 12.42
N GLN A 101 -5.09 -18.77 13.19
CA GLN A 101 -3.89 -18.03 12.82
C GLN A 101 -3.32 -18.58 11.51
N ALA A 102 -3.25 -19.89 11.35
CA ALA A 102 -2.80 -20.53 10.12
C ALA A 102 -3.73 -20.20 8.94
N GLY A 103 -5.04 -20.19 9.20
CA GLY A 103 -6.04 -19.84 8.19
C GLY A 103 -5.89 -18.40 7.71
N ILE A 104 -5.66 -17.47 8.62
CA ILE A 104 -5.42 -16.06 8.27
C ILE A 104 -4.14 -15.92 7.45
N LEU A 105 -3.09 -16.64 7.82
CA LEU A 105 -1.84 -16.60 7.07
C LEU A 105 -2.07 -17.00 5.61
N ARG A 106 -2.82 -18.07 5.39
CA ARG A 106 -3.16 -18.50 4.03
C ARG A 106 -4.01 -17.47 3.30
N ALA A 107 -4.99 -16.87 3.99
CA ALA A 107 -5.86 -15.86 3.41
C ALA A 107 -5.06 -14.62 2.99
N ALA A 108 -4.17 -14.15 3.84
CA ALA A 108 -3.34 -12.98 3.56
C ALA A 108 -2.44 -13.18 2.34
N LYS A 109 -2.00 -14.42 2.09
CA LYS A 109 -1.17 -14.73 0.92
C LYS A 109 -1.92 -14.66 -0.41
N ALA A 110 -3.24 -14.61 -0.39
CA ALA A 110 -4.03 -14.45 -1.62
C ALA A 110 -4.07 -13.00 -2.12
N CYS A 111 -3.44 -12.10 -1.40
CA CYS A 111 -3.43 -10.67 -1.68
C CYS A 111 -2.88 -10.36 -3.08
N LEU A 112 -3.63 -9.57 -3.84
CA LEU A 112 -3.25 -9.15 -5.19
C LEU A 112 -1.91 -8.40 -5.17
N ILE A 113 -1.72 -7.51 -4.22
CA ILE A 113 -0.49 -6.70 -4.12
C ILE A 113 0.71 -7.58 -3.77
N HIS A 114 0.54 -8.52 -2.86
CA HIS A 114 1.56 -9.49 -2.49
C HIS A 114 2.04 -10.25 -3.73
N ASN A 115 1.10 -10.76 -4.53
CA ASN A 115 1.44 -11.51 -5.74
C ASN A 115 2.10 -10.62 -6.79
N THR A 116 1.66 -9.37 -6.89
CA THR A 116 2.28 -8.40 -7.81
C THR A 116 3.75 -8.17 -7.48
N LEU A 117 4.06 -8.01 -6.20
CA LEU A 117 5.44 -7.78 -5.76
C LEU A 117 6.31 -9.02 -5.95
N LEU A 118 5.77 -10.20 -5.73
CA LEU A 118 6.54 -11.45 -5.87
C LEU A 118 6.80 -11.83 -7.33
N GLN A 119 5.84 -11.59 -8.22
CA GLN A 119 5.96 -12.00 -9.62
C GLN A 119 6.73 -11.01 -10.48
N GLY A 120 6.92 -9.80 -9.97
CA GLY A 120 7.48 -8.74 -10.77
C GLY A 120 6.47 -8.21 -11.79
N SER A 121 6.85 -7.21 -12.54
CA SER A 121 5.94 -6.53 -13.46
C SER A 121 6.72 -5.85 -14.56
N THR A 122 6.07 -5.59 -15.68
CA THR A 122 6.64 -4.72 -16.71
C THR A 122 6.19 -3.29 -16.42
N ILE A 123 7.11 -2.35 -16.58
CA ILE A 123 6.82 -0.94 -16.36
C ILE A 123 7.30 -0.18 -17.60
N GLU A 124 6.40 0.53 -18.25
CA GLU A 124 6.72 1.36 -19.39
C GLU A 124 6.51 2.81 -19.01
N ILE A 125 7.38 3.69 -19.50
CA ILE A 125 7.31 5.12 -19.19
C ILE A 125 7.25 5.88 -20.50
N ALA A 126 6.29 6.82 -20.59
CA ALA A 126 6.16 7.72 -21.73
C ALA A 126 6.04 9.15 -21.21
N VAL A 127 6.50 10.10 -22.01
CA VAL A 127 6.36 11.52 -21.71
C VAL A 127 5.48 12.15 -22.77
N ASN A 128 4.41 12.81 -22.33
CA ASN A 128 3.54 13.56 -23.24
C ASN A 128 3.72 15.04 -22.92
N SER A 129 4.28 15.78 -23.89
CA SER A 129 4.57 17.21 -23.73
C SER A 129 3.58 18.09 -24.49
N VAL A 130 2.52 17.51 -25.03
CA VAL A 130 1.51 18.28 -25.74
C VAL A 130 0.74 19.11 -24.70
N ALA A 131 0.59 20.41 -24.95
CA ALA A 131 -0.15 21.28 -24.07
C ALA A 131 -1.57 20.76 -23.90
N SER A 132 -2.04 20.79 -22.66
CA SER A 132 -3.38 20.35 -22.34
C SER A 132 -4.38 21.21 -23.08
N ALA A 133 -5.38 20.58 -23.67
CA ALA A 133 -6.47 21.28 -24.33
C ALA A 133 -7.43 21.86 -23.32
N GLN A 134 -6.96 22.36 -22.28
CA GLN A 134 -7.66 22.74 -21.17
C GLN A 134 -8.73 23.64 -21.41
N VAL A 135 -9.64 23.48 -20.80
CA VAL A 135 -10.71 24.37 -20.97
C VAL A 135 -11.18 24.94 -19.67
#